data_169def5902eadad4b6d57c0dedca7ce7
#
_entry.id   169def5902eadad4b6d57c0dedca7ce7
#
_cell.length_a   1.000
_cell.length_b   1.000
_cell.length_c   1.000
_cell.angle_alpha   90.00
_cell.angle_beta   90.00
_cell.angle_gamma   90.00
#
_symmetry.space_group_name_H-M   'P 1'
#
loop_
_entity.id
_entity.type
_entity.pdbx_description
1 polymer ?
#
loop_
_entity_poly.entity_id
_entity_poly.type
_entity_poly.pdbx_seq_one_letter_code
_entity_poly.pdbx_strand_id
1 'polypeptide(L)'
;SLYFNAEACMDLPAVPRIFQPNVLLQAAMMRALSWPHQALDAAQVRLAGVIADEIAASTPLPLALTQPQDRRLRRIAAALARSPDDLRSVEAWAAANGLSSRSLARRWQAETGMSLSQWRQRLRVLLSLPRLLAGEPVINVALSMGYDTPSAFITVFKREMGVTPARYAKGDGGN
;
A
#
# COMPACT_ATOMS: atom_id res chain seq x y z
N SER A 1 -6.82 -12.05 -2.42
CA SER A 1 -7.60 -11.06 -1.64
C SER A 1 -8.49 -11.79 -0.66
N LEU A 2 -8.59 -11.30 0.56
CA LEU A 2 -9.53 -11.77 1.58
C LEU A 2 -10.71 -10.81 1.64
N TYR A 3 -11.91 -11.34 1.60
CA TYR A 3 -13.15 -10.59 1.75
C TYR A 3 -13.89 -11.11 2.99
N PHE A 4 -14.29 -10.20 3.86
CA PHE A 4 -15.13 -10.50 5.01
C PHE A 4 -16.56 -10.04 4.71
N ASN A 5 -17.55 -10.77 5.24
CA ASN A 5 -18.94 -10.31 5.16
C ASN A 5 -19.16 -9.11 6.11
N ALA A 6 -20.25 -8.37 5.88
CA ALA A 6 -20.54 -7.17 6.67
C ALA A 6 -20.70 -7.45 8.17
N GLU A 7 -21.19 -8.63 8.56
CA GLU A 7 -21.37 -9.03 9.96
C GLU A 7 -20.03 -9.25 10.67
N ALA A 8 -19.03 -9.85 9.96
CA ALA A 8 -17.69 -10.03 10.50
C ALA A 8 -16.87 -8.72 10.54
N CYS A 9 -17.36 -7.66 9.91
CA CYS A 9 -16.69 -6.36 9.82
C CYS A 9 -17.29 -5.28 10.73
N MET A 10 -18.25 -5.62 11.59
CA MET A 10 -18.99 -4.61 12.39
C MET A 10 -18.08 -3.78 13.29
N ASP A 11 -16.98 -4.35 13.77
CA ASP A 11 -15.99 -3.66 14.61
C ASP A 11 -14.80 -3.08 13.82
N LEU A 12 -14.77 -3.26 12.50
CA LEU A 12 -13.71 -2.71 11.66
C LEU A 12 -14.04 -1.26 11.27
N PRO A 13 -13.03 -0.37 11.24
CA PRO A 13 -13.24 1.03 10.88
C PRO A 13 -13.76 1.14 9.43
N ALA A 14 -14.78 1.98 9.22
CA ALA A 14 -15.35 2.24 7.90
C ALA A 14 -14.40 2.95 6.91
N VAL A 15 -13.24 3.42 7.40
CA VAL A 15 -12.22 4.11 6.58
C VAL A 15 -11.14 3.11 6.19
N PRO A 16 -10.72 3.05 4.91
CA PRO A 16 -9.60 2.22 4.48
C PRO A 16 -8.35 2.54 5.30
N ARG A 17 -7.76 1.52 5.90
CA ARG A 17 -6.54 1.63 6.70
C ARG A 17 -5.48 0.69 6.14
N ILE A 18 -4.23 1.14 6.19
CA ILE A 18 -3.07 0.31 5.96
C ILE A 18 -2.44 0.07 7.32
N PHE A 19 -2.14 -1.17 7.63
CA PHE A 19 -1.51 -1.56 8.88
C PHE A 19 -0.37 -2.53 8.61
N GLN A 20 0.58 -2.61 9.53
CA GLN A 20 1.63 -3.61 9.48
C GLN A 20 1.12 -4.85 10.20
N PRO A 21 0.92 -5.97 9.51
CA PRO A 21 0.50 -7.20 10.17
C PRO A 21 1.65 -7.74 11.04
N ASN A 22 1.35 -8.11 12.27
CA ASN A 22 2.27 -8.86 13.11
C ASN A 22 2.40 -10.31 12.61
N VAL A 23 3.31 -11.09 13.22
CA VAL A 23 3.59 -12.48 12.81
C VAL A 23 2.34 -13.36 12.87
N LEU A 24 1.51 -13.19 13.92
CA LEU A 24 0.27 -13.95 14.08
C LEU A 24 -0.72 -13.65 12.96
N LEU A 25 -0.95 -12.36 12.68
CA LEU A 25 -1.87 -11.93 11.63
C LEU A 25 -1.40 -12.39 10.26
N GLN A 26 -0.09 -12.29 9.96
CA GLN A 26 0.48 -12.80 8.71
C GLN A 26 0.22 -14.30 8.53
N ALA A 27 0.53 -15.11 9.53
CA ALA A 27 0.34 -16.56 9.49
C ALA A 27 -1.16 -16.93 9.34
N ALA A 28 -2.02 -16.25 10.11
CA ALA A 28 -3.47 -16.44 10.04
C ALA A 28 -4.03 -16.08 8.65
N MET A 29 -3.63 -14.95 8.07
CA MET A 29 -4.03 -14.53 6.72
C MET A 29 -3.53 -15.50 5.64
N MET A 30 -2.28 -15.94 5.72
CA MET A 30 -1.74 -16.94 4.77
C MET A 30 -2.55 -18.25 4.81
N ARG A 31 -2.93 -18.71 5.98
CA ARG A 31 -3.80 -19.88 6.14
C ARG A 31 -5.18 -19.63 5.55
N ALA A 32 -5.77 -18.47 5.80
CA ALA A 32 -7.09 -18.12 5.27
C ALA A 32 -7.12 -17.99 3.74
N LEU A 33 -6.01 -17.62 3.09
CA LEU A 33 -5.91 -17.57 1.62
C LEU A 33 -6.03 -18.94 0.96
N SER A 34 -5.78 -20.03 1.69
CA SER A 34 -5.93 -21.41 1.20
C SER A 34 -7.33 -21.99 1.39
N TRP A 35 -8.27 -21.24 1.97
CA TRP A 35 -9.62 -21.72 2.21
C TRP A 35 -10.42 -21.81 0.90
N PRO A 36 -11.24 -22.86 0.72
CA PRO A 36 -12.15 -22.95 -0.41
C PRO A 36 -13.23 -21.87 -0.31
N HIS A 37 -13.75 -21.45 -1.46
CA HIS A 37 -14.83 -20.46 -1.55
C HIS A 37 -16.20 -21.08 -1.18
N GLN A 38 -16.27 -21.68 0.01
CA GLN A 38 -17.45 -22.36 0.55
C GLN A 38 -17.75 -21.80 1.94
N ALA A 39 -18.84 -22.25 2.55
CA ALA A 39 -19.13 -21.90 3.94
C ALA A 39 -17.99 -22.35 4.86
N LEU A 40 -17.56 -21.46 5.75
CA LEU A 40 -16.47 -21.70 6.69
C LEU A 40 -16.92 -22.73 7.75
N ASP A 41 -16.04 -23.65 8.10
CA ASP A 41 -16.22 -24.51 9.27
C ASP A 41 -15.99 -23.75 10.59
N ALA A 42 -16.32 -24.38 11.73
CA ALA A 42 -16.21 -23.74 13.03
C ALA A 42 -14.76 -23.33 13.41
N ALA A 43 -13.75 -24.03 12.90
CA ALA A 43 -12.34 -23.67 13.16
C ALA A 43 -11.92 -22.47 12.31
N GLN A 44 -12.37 -22.43 11.06
CA GLN A 44 -12.15 -21.31 10.14
C GLN A 44 -12.85 -20.03 10.64
N VAL A 45 -14.08 -20.14 11.17
CA VAL A 45 -14.81 -19.02 11.77
C VAL A 45 -14.03 -18.44 12.96
N ARG A 46 -13.51 -19.30 13.84
CA ARG A 46 -12.68 -18.82 14.97
C ARG A 46 -11.40 -18.11 14.48
N LEU A 47 -10.72 -18.67 13.48
CA LEU A 47 -9.52 -18.03 12.92
C LEU A 47 -9.86 -16.71 12.22
N ALA A 48 -11.00 -16.62 11.53
CA ALA A 48 -11.47 -15.36 10.95
C ALA A 48 -11.74 -14.30 12.04
N GLY A 49 -12.29 -14.70 13.20
CA GLY A 49 -12.41 -13.84 14.38
C GLY A 49 -11.06 -13.31 14.87
N VAL A 50 -10.07 -14.18 15.03
CA VAL A 50 -8.71 -13.77 15.41
C VAL A 50 -8.11 -12.79 14.39
N ILE A 51 -8.31 -13.02 13.09
CA ILE A 51 -7.85 -12.08 12.06
C ILE A 51 -8.52 -10.71 12.21
N ALA A 52 -9.83 -10.68 12.49
CA ALA A 52 -10.57 -9.44 12.68
C ALA A 52 -10.08 -8.68 13.94
N ASP A 53 -9.88 -9.39 15.05
CA ASP A 53 -9.36 -8.82 16.29
C ASP A 53 -7.95 -8.24 16.11
N GLU A 54 -7.05 -8.96 15.44
CA GLU A 54 -5.69 -8.50 15.16
C GLU A 54 -5.68 -7.28 14.21
N ILE A 55 -6.58 -7.24 13.22
CA ILE A 55 -6.76 -6.05 12.36
C ILE A 55 -7.25 -4.86 13.18
N ALA A 56 -8.24 -5.06 14.06
CA ALA A 56 -8.77 -4.00 14.91
C ALA A 56 -7.71 -3.44 15.88
N ALA A 57 -6.88 -4.32 16.46
CA ALA A 57 -5.78 -3.97 17.35
C ALA A 57 -4.56 -3.37 16.62
N SER A 58 -4.46 -3.52 15.31
CA SER A 58 -3.30 -3.08 14.54
C SER A 58 -3.15 -1.56 14.54
N THR A 59 -1.92 -1.08 14.75
CA THR A 59 -1.60 0.34 14.61
C THR A 59 -1.67 0.74 13.14
N PRO A 60 -2.51 1.73 12.78
CA PRO A 60 -2.57 2.21 11.40
C PRO A 60 -1.22 2.78 10.96
N LEU A 61 -0.74 2.38 9.78
CA LEU A 61 0.39 3.05 9.16
C LEU A 61 -0.04 4.45 8.67
N PRO A 62 0.83 5.46 8.75
CA PRO A 62 0.52 6.83 8.33
C PRO A 62 0.40 6.98 6.79
N LEU A 63 0.20 5.89 6.08
CA LEU A 63 0.23 5.79 4.62
C LEU A 63 -1.19 5.62 4.04
N ALA A 64 -2.02 6.65 4.13
CA ALA A 64 -3.22 6.68 3.31
C ALA A 64 -2.87 7.08 1.87
N LEU A 65 -3.29 6.29 0.89
CA LEU A 65 -3.14 6.60 -0.52
C LEU A 65 -4.52 6.70 -1.17
N THR A 66 -5.07 7.91 -1.19
CA THR A 66 -6.36 8.19 -1.80
C THR A 66 -6.30 7.92 -3.30
N GLN A 67 -7.20 7.07 -3.80
CA GLN A 67 -7.33 6.80 -5.23
C GLN A 67 -8.16 7.91 -5.90
N PRO A 68 -7.74 8.42 -7.06
CA PRO A 68 -8.53 9.39 -7.79
C PRO A 68 -9.82 8.75 -8.34
N GLN A 69 -10.88 9.58 -8.50
CA GLN A 69 -12.18 9.15 -9.01
C GLN A 69 -12.31 9.37 -10.53
N ASP A 70 -11.69 10.42 -11.06
CA ASP A 70 -11.68 10.69 -12.51
C ASP A 70 -11.09 9.51 -13.27
N ARG A 71 -11.75 9.09 -14.35
CA ARG A 71 -11.35 7.92 -15.15
C ARG A 71 -9.94 8.04 -15.72
N ARG A 72 -9.50 9.23 -16.12
CA ARG A 72 -8.17 9.48 -16.69
C ARG A 72 -7.10 9.40 -15.61
N LEU A 73 -7.37 9.98 -14.44
CA LEU A 73 -6.47 9.92 -13.29
C LEU A 73 -6.34 8.49 -12.76
N ARG A 74 -7.43 7.72 -12.73
CA ARG A 74 -7.38 6.29 -12.36
C ARG A 74 -6.52 5.46 -13.31
N ARG A 75 -6.54 5.77 -14.62
CA ARG A 75 -5.64 5.10 -15.59
C ARG A 75 -4.16 5.38 -15.27
N ILE A 76 -3.82 6.61 -14.91
CA ILE A 76 -2.46 6.99 -14.49
C ILE A 76 -2.10 6.25 -13.20
N ALA A 77 -2.95 6.27 -12.18
CA ALA A 77 -2.74 5.56 -10.92
C ALA A 77 -2.51 4.05 -11.13
N ALA A 78 -3.35 3.41 -11.95
CA ALA A 78 -3.22 2.00 -12.28
C ALA A 78 -1.95 1.67 -13.07
N ALA A 79 -1.52 2.55 -13.96
CA ALA A 79 -0.27 2.37 -14.71
C ALA A 79 0.95 2.49 -13.78
N LEU A 80 0.97 3.47 -12.88
CA LEU A 80 2.03 3.65 -11.88
C LEU A 80 2.09 2.48 -10.88
N ALA A 81 0.94 1.89 -10.54
CA ALA A 81 0.90 0.71 -9.66
C ALA A 81 1.48 -0.55 -10.32
N ARG A 82 1.34 -0.68 -11.65
CA ARG A 82 1.91 -1.80 -12.41
C ARG A 82 3.40 -1.62 -12.70
N SER A 83 3.85 -0.38 -12.89
CA SER A 83 5.22 -0.03 -13.21
C SER A 83 5.67 1.13 -12.30
N PRO A 84 6.02 0.83 -11.04
CA PRO A 84 6.42 1.86 -10.07
C PRO A 84 7.74 2.55 -10.45
N ASP A 85 8.55 1.92 -11.26
CA ASP A 85 9.79 2.40 -11.84
C ASP A 85 9.59 3.35 -13.04
N ASP A 86 8.36 3.56 -13.51
CA ASP A 86 8.08 4.48 -14.61
C ASP A 86 8.57 5.90 -14.27
N LEU A 87 9.46 6.44 -15.08
CA LEU A 87 10.10 7.75 -14.88
C LEU A 87 9.45 8.89 -15.67
N ARG A 88 8.32 8.65 -16.35
CA ARG A 88 7.62 9.70 -17.09
C ARG A 88 7.34 10.92 -16.24
N SER A 89 7.55 12.10 -16.83
CA SER A 89 7.24 13.38 -16.20
C SER A 89 5.73 13.62 -16.11
N VAL A 90 5.32 14.61 -15.33
CA VAL A 90 3.91 15.05 -15.24
C VAL A 90 3.38 15.47 -16.60
N GLU A 91 4.21 16.13 -17.42
CA GLU A 91 3.90 16.56 -18.77
C GLU A 91 3.62 15.38 -19.69
N ALA A 92 4.48 14.36 -19.64
CA ALA A 92 4.31 13.15 -20.44
C ALA A 92 3.04 12.39 -20.05
N TRP A 93 2.76 12.29 -18.75
CA TRP A 93 1.52 11.68 -18.25
C TRP A 93 0.27 12.48 -18.65
N ALA A 94 0.33 13.81 -18.60
CA ALA A 94 -0.77 14.68 -19.01
C ALA A 94 -1.07 14.50 -20.50
N ALA A 95 -0.05 14.61 -21.34
CA ALA A 95 -0.17 14.46 -22.79
C ALA A 95 -0.76 13.10 -23.18
N ALA A 96 -0.27 12.01 -22.59
CA ALA A 96 -0.74 10.64 -22.84
C ALA A 96 -2.23 10.42 -22.45
N ASN A 97 -2.80 11.30 -21.61
CA ASN A 97 -4.19 11.21 -21.15
C ASN A 97 -5.08 12.37 -21.65
N GLY A 98 -4.61 13.15 -22.63
CA GLY A 98 -5.36 14.27 -23.22
C GLY A 98 -5.64 15.39 -22.21
N LEU A 99 -4.68 15.69 -21.34
CA LEU A 99 -4.72 16.75 -20.34
C LEU A 99 -3.53 17.71 -20.52
N SER A 100 -3.68 18.97 -20.12
CA SER A 100 -2.53 19.82 -19.86
C SER A 100 -1.91 19.46 -18.50
N SER A 101 -0.60 19.71 -18.32
CA SER A 101 0.10 19.50 -17.04
C SER A 101 -0.58 20.23 -15.87
N ARG A 102 -1.02 21.45 -16.10
CA ARG A 102 -1.76 22.26 -15.13
C ARG A 102 -3.11 21.61 -14.74
N SER A 103 -3.85 21.10 -15.72
CA SER A 103 -5.12 20.41 -15.47
C SER A 103 -4.92 19.12 -14.71
N LEU A 104 -3.91 18.32 -15.08
CA LEU A 104 -3.54 17.09 -14.38
C LEU A 104 -3.18 17.40 -12.93
N ALA A 105 -2.23 18.31 -12.69
CA ALA A 105 -1.78 18.65 -11.35
C ALA A 105 -2.92 19.15 -10.44
N ARG A 106 -3.75 20.08 -10.94
CA ARG A 106 -4.88 20.62 -10.18
C ARG A 106 -5.91 19.54 -9.81
N ARG A 107 -6.32 18.71 -10.79
CA ARG A 107 -7.32 17.65 -10.55
C ARG A 107 -6.75 16.58 -9.62
N TRP A 108 -5.49 16.17 -9.82
CA TRP A 108 -4.84 15.19 -8.98
C TRP A 108 -4.80 15.65 -7.53
N GLN A 109 -4.37 16.90 -7.28
CA GLN A 109 -4.35 17.49 -5.95
C GLN A 109 -5.75 17.58 -5.33
N ALA A 110 -6.75 17.97 -6.11
CA ALA A 110 -8.13 18.10 -5.63
C ALA A 110 -8.73 16.75 -5.19
N GLU A 111 -8.42 15.67 -5.92
CA GLU A 111 -9.01 14.36 -5.64
C GLU A 111 -8.20 13.52 -4.64
N THR A 112 -6.88 13.71 -4.57
CA THR A 112 -6.01 12.86 -3.74
C THR A 112 -5.43 13.59 -2.52
N GLY A 113 -5.54 14.92 -2.46
CA GLY A 113 -4.96 15.74 -1.41
C GLY A 113 -3.44 15.95 -1.53
N MET A 114 -2.79 15.42 -2.59
CA MET A 114 -1.34 15.51 -2.77
C MET A 114 -0.95 15.67 -4.24
N SER A 115 0.28 16.13 -4.51
CA SER A 115 0.79 16.17 -5.88
C SER A 115 0.99 14.76 -6.44
N LEU A 116 0.99 14.61 -7.78
CA LEU A 116 1.29 13.32 -8.44
C LEU A 116 2.66 12.76 -8.02
N SER A 117 3.64 13.63 -7.82
CA SER A 117 4.98 13.25 -7.37
C SER A 117 4.98 12.66 -5.96
N GLN A 118 4.30 13.32 -5.01
CA GLN A 118 4.13 12.82 -3.65
C GLN A 118 3.34 11.50 -3.63
N TRP A 119 2.27 11.42 -4.42
CA TRP A 119 1.47 10.22 -4.55
C TRP A 119 2.29 9.05 -5.08
N ARG A 120 3.12 9.26 -6.11
CA ARG A 120 4.07 8.25 -6.63
C ARG A 120 5.06 7.78 -5.59
N GLN A 121 5.67 8.71 -4.83
CA GLN A 121 6.62 8.34 -3.79
C GLN A 121 5.95 7.47 -2.72
N ARG A 122 4.76 7.85 -2.28
CA ARG A 122 3.97 7.08 -1.30
C ARG A 122 3.56 5.71 -1.84
N LEU A 123 3.12 5.63 -3.11
CA LEU A 123 2.82 4.37 -3.77
C LEU A 123 4.04 3.43 -3.80
N ARG A 124 5.22 3.94 -4.16
CA ARG A 124 6.46 3.16 -4.18
C ARG A 124 6.82 2.61 -2.81
N VAL A 125 6.65 3.40 -1.76
CA VAL A 125 6.82 2.92 -0.37
C VAL A 125 5.83 1.80 -0.09
N LEU A 126 4.55 1.97 -0.38
CA LEU A 126 3.52 0.94 -0.17
C LEU A 126 3.84 -0.37 -0.90
N LEU A 127 4.24 -0.29 -2.17
CA LEU A 127 4.58 -1.46 -2.97
C LEU A 127 5.87 -2.16 -2.51
N SER A 128 6.75 -1.42 -1.82
CA SER A 128 7.99 -1.98 -1.27
C SER A 128 7.77 -2.79 0.01
N LEU A 129 6.70 -2.54 0.78
CA LEU A 129 6.48 -3.15 2.09
C LEU A 129 6.47 -4.69 2.05
N PRO A 130 5.65 -5.36 1.19
CA PRO A 130 5.61 -6.81 1.16
C PRO A 130 6.94 -7.44 0.74
N ARG A 131 7.72 -6.77 -0.11
CA ARG A 131 9.02 -7.26 -0.57
C ARG A 131 10.07 -7.19 0.54
N LEU A 132 10.07 -6.09 1.31
CA LEU A 132 10.93 -5.93 2.48
C LEU A 132 10.61 -6.98 3.55
N LEU A 133 9.34 -7.24 3.81
CA LEU A 133 8.90 -8.29 4.75
C LEU A 133 9.24 -9.70 4.27
N ALA A 134 9.31 -9.92 2.96
CA ALA A 134 9.81 -11.16 2.37
C ALA A 134 11.34 -11.32 2.46
N GLY A 135 12.05 -10.35 3.06
CA GLY A 135 13.51 -10.39 3.25
C GLY A 135 14.31 -9.98 2.01
N GLU A 136 13.66 -9.38 1.00
CA GLU A 136 14.37 -8.91 -0.19
C GLU A 136 15.35 -7.77 0.19
N PRO A 137 16.60 -7.81 -0.33
CA PRO A 137 17.59 -6.78 -0.06
C PRO A 137 17.10 -5.37 -0.42
N VAL A 138 17.29 -4.42 0.47
CA VAL A 138 16.83 -3.02 0.31
C VAL A 138 17.30 -2.40 -1.01
N ILE A 139 18.50 -2.75 -1.47
CA ILE A 139 19.04 -2.28 -2.75
C ILE A 139 18.18 -2.74 -3.94
N ASN A 140 17.78 -4.01 -3.96
CA ASN A 140 16.97 -4.57 -5.04
C ASN A 140 15.57 -3.96 -5.05
N VAL A 141 14.98 -3.81 -3.85
CA VAL A 141 13.68 -3.13 -3.68
C VAL A 141 13.76 -1.70 -4.18
N ALA A 142 14.79 -0.92 -3.79
CA ALA A 142 14.96 0.46 -4.21
C ALA A 142 15.02 0.59 -5.75
N LEU A 143 15.86 -0.21 -6.39
CA LEU A 143 16.02 -0.20 -7.85
C LEU A 143 14.70 -0.54 -8.56
N SER A 144 14.00 -1.56 -8.10
CA SER A 144 12.71 -1.97 -8.71
C SER A 144 11.58 -0.96 -8.47
N MET A 145 11.71 -0.08 -7.50
CA MET A 145 10.82 1.07 -7.28
C MET A 145 11.25 2.30 -8.10
N GLY A 146 12.27 2.20 -8.96
CA GLY A 146 12.74 3.26 -9.83
C GLY A 146 13.54 4.35 -9.10
N TYR A 147 14.28 3.98 -8.06
CA TYR A 147 15.27 4.85 -7.43
C TYR A 147 16.67 4.55 -7.97
N ASP A 148 17.40 5.59 -8.36
CA ASP A 148 18.78 5.45 -8.86
C ASP A 148 19.75 4.98 -7.78
N THR A 149 19.45 5.32 -6.51
CA THR A 149 20.27 4.93 -5.38
C THR A 149 19.44 4.43 -4.20
N PRO A 150 19.93 3.45 -3.43
CA PRO A 150 19.26 3.01 -2.21
C PRO A 150 19.08 4.14 -1.19
N SER A 151 20.01 5.10 -1.12
CA SER A 151 19.94 6.22 -0.19
C SER A 151 18.74 7.13 -0.44
N ALA A 152 18.40 7.39 -1.71
CA ALA A 152 17.22 8.15 -2.09
C ALA A 152 15.94 7.45 -1.63
N PHE A 153 15.85 6.13 -1.84
CA PHE A 153 14.73 5.31 -1.37
C PHE A 153 14.62 5.32 0.16
N ILE A 154 15.74 5.09 0.89
CA ILE A 154 15.76 5.06 2.34
C ILE A 154 15.28 6.40 2.93
N THR A 155 15.67 7.52 2.34
CA THR A 155 15.25 8.87 2.76
C THR A 155 13.73 9.02 2.62
N VAL A 156 13.18 8.67 1.46
CA VAL A 156 11.72 8.74 1.21
C VAL A 156 10.97 7.78 2.13
N PHE A 157 11.42 6.53 2.23
CA PHE A 157 10.81 5.52 3.08
C PHE A 157 10.77 5.97 4.55
N LYS A 158 11.89 6.46 5.09
CA LYS A 158 11.95 6.96 6.47
C LYS A 158 11.02 8.16 6.70
N ARG A 159 10.91 9.05 5.74
CA ARG A 159 9.98 10.20 5.82
C ARG A 159 8.52 9.73 5.88
N GLU A 160 8.13 8.75 5.07
CA GLU A 160 6.75 8.25 4.97
C GLU A 160 6.39 7.30 6.12
N MET A 161 7.36 6.49 6.61
CA MET A 161 7.15 5.41 7.57
C MET A 161 7.63 5.72 8.99
N GLY A 162 8.42 6.77 9.17
CA GLY A 162 9.08 7.08 10.45
C GLY A 162 10.30 6.19 10.78
N VAL A 163 10.47 5.06 10.10
CA VAL A 163 11.56 4.09 10.32
C VAL A 163 12.28 3.77 9.01
N THR A 164 13.49 3.23 9.09
CA THR A 164 14.23 2.80 7.89
C THR A 164 13.68 1.48 7.32
N PRO A 165 13.87 1.20 6.01
CA PRO A 165 13.45 -0.07 5.41
C PRO A 165 14.01 -1.30 6.14
N ALA A 166 15.27 -1.23 6.59
CA ALA A 166 15.92 -2.33 7.30
C ALA A 166 15.31 -2.60 8.69
N ARG A 167 14.91 -1.55 9.42
CA ARG A 167 14.17 -1.70 10.69
C ARG A 167 12.77 -2.26 10.46
N TYR A 168 12.10 -1.74 9.44
CA TYR A 168 10.78 -2.22 9.06
C TYR A 168 10.78 -3.73 8.73
N ALA A 169 11.77 -4.18 7.93
CA ALA A 169 11.92 -5.59 7.56
C ALA A 169 12.14 -6.53 8.77
N LYS A 170 12.73 -6.03 9.86
CA LYS A 170 12.95 -6.78 11.11
C LYS A 170 11.75 -6.80 12.04
N GLY A 171 10.66 -6.10 11.71
CA GLY A 171 9.50 -5.97 12.59
C GLY A 171 9.67 -4.93 13.72
N ASP A 172 10.79 -4.20 13.76
CA ASP A 172 11.09 -3.18 14.79
C ASP A 172 10.34 -1.84 14.55
N GLY A 173 9.20 -1.88 13.91
CA GLY A 173 8.47 -0.69 13.45
C GLY A 173 7.54 -0.03 14.46
N GLY A 174 7.51 -0.48 15.71
CA GLY A 174 6.59 0.05 16.68
C GLY A 174 7.06 -0.10 18.12
N ASN A 175 7.61 0.92 18.66
CA ASN A 175 7.49 1.28 20.08
C ASN A 175 7.23 2.78 20.16
#